data_e708a8a7bb8662b9c55ec9e4b6195928
#
_entry.id   e708a8a7bb8662b9c55ec9e4b6195928
#
_cell.length_a   1.000
_cell.length_b   1.000
_cell.length_c   1.000
_cell.angle_alpha   90.00
_cell.angle_beta   90.00
_cell.angle_gamma   90.00
#
_symmetry.space_group_name_H-M   'P 1'
#
loop_
_entity.id
_entity.type
_entity.pdbx_description
1 polymer ?
#
loop_
_entity_poly.entity_id
_entity_poly.type
_entity_poly.pdbx_seq_one_letter_code
_entity_poly.pdbx_strand_id
1 'polypeptide(L)'
;EGLEDLQNVIEELRDGFGVDHMLYHWVNSKGDQYGCGTYDLEWVNRYVEKGYLRVDPVIVGCFQRFHPVDWKRLDWSSKAARAFMQDAIAHGIGNQGYSIPIRGPNGQFAHFTLSHNCSDEDWQVFTDKHRRDLILIAHSFNQKALEFQPGRTPEASQSLSPREIEAMTL
;
A
#
# COMPACT_ATOMS: atom_id res chain seq x y z
N GLU A 1 -8.06 20.23 7.28
CA GLU A 1 -6.80 19.45 7.25
C GLU A 1 -6.99 18.13 7.97
N GLY A 2 -6.63 17.03 7.31
CA GLY A 2 -6.75 15.71 7.90
C GLY A 2 -6.53 14.60 6.90
N LEU A 3 -7.17 13.45 7.15
CA LEU A 3 -7.00 12.24 6.33
C LEU A 3 -7.47 12.42 4.89
N GLU A 4 -8.46 13.27 4.64
CA GLU A 4 -8.93 13.58 3.29
C GLU A 4 -7.84 14.25 2.44
N ASP A 5 -7.01 15.06 3.07
CA ASP A 5 -5.89 15.72 2.38
C ASP A 5 -4.85 14.70 1.92
N LEU A 6 -4.65 13.61 2.68
CA LEU A 6 -3.75 12.54 2.28
C LEU A 6 -4.25 11.79 1.05
N GLN A 7 -5.56 11.59 0.95
CA GLN A 7 -6.16 10.98 -0.24
C GLN A 7 -5.91 11.86 -1.48
N ASN A 8 -6.11 13.16 -1.36
CA ASN A 8 -5.84 14.10 -2.45
C ASN A 8 -4.36 14.09 -2.85
N VAL A 9 -3.47 14.08 -1.87
CA VAL A 9 -2.01 14.06 -2.13
C VAL A 9 -1.61 12.78 -2.87
N ILE A 10 -2.13 11.62 -2.48
CA ILE A 10 -1.76 10.37 -3.13
C ILE A 10 -2.28 10.30 -4.57
N GLU A 11 -3.45 10.88 -4.84
CA GLU A 11 -3.98 11.01 -6.20
C GLU A 11 -3.12 11.93 -7.06
N GLU A 12 -2.68 13.05 -6.52
CA GLU A 12 -1.78 13.98 -7.22
C GLU A 12 -0.41 13.33 -7.50
N LEU A 13 0.11 12.56 -6.54
CA LEU A 13 1.37 11.83 -6.73
C LEU A 13 1.24 10.77 -7.83
N ARG A 14 0.14 10.01 -7.84
CA ARG A 14 -0.14 9.04 -8.89
C ARG A 14 -0.11 9.71 -10.27
N ASP A 15 -0.81 10.82 -10.40
CA ASP A 15 -0.91 11.55 -11.67
C ASP A 15 0.44 12.15 -12.07
N GLY A 16 1.18 12.70 -11.12
CA GLY A 16 2.49 13.28 -11.36
C GLY A 16 3.55 12.28 -11.80
N PHE A 17 3.52 11.07 -11.26
CA PHE A 17 4.43 10.00 -11.69
C PHE A 17 3.92 9.23 -12.92
N GLY A 18 2.66 9.39 -13.28
CA GLY A 18 2.09 8.74 -14.45
C GLY A 18 1.90 7.24 -14.29
N VAL A 19 1.67 6.77 -13.08
CA VAL A 19 1.36 5.36 -12.80
C VAL A 19 -0.14 5.16 -12.65
N ASP A 20 -0.60 3.93 -12.76
CA ASP A 20 -2.04 3.65 -12.65
C ASP A 20 -2.54 3.79 -11.23
N HIS A 21 -1.79 3.32 -10.26
CA HIS A 21 -2.21 3.34 -8.86
C HIS A 21 -1.09 3.63 -7.89
N MET A 22 -1.46 4.29 -6.80
CA MET A 22 -0.64 4.44 -5.60
C MET A 22 -1.48 4.11 -4.37
N LEU A 23 -0.85 3.51 -3.38
CA LEU A 23 -1.48 3.06 -2.14
C LEU A 23 -0.57 3.31 -0.95
N TYR A 24 -1.14 3.75 0.14
CA TYR A 24 -0.49 3.80 1.45
C TYR A 24 -1.31 3.00 2.45
N HIS A 25 -0.67 2.15 3.21
CA HIS A 25 -1.31 1.34 4.26
C HIS A 25 -0.44 1.32 5.50
N TRP A 26 -1.05 1.57 6.65
CA TRP A 26 -0.40 1.67 7.94
C TRP A 26 -1.11 0.78 8.96
N VAL A 27 -0.32 0.14 9.83
CA VAL A 27 -0.83 -0.68 10.92
C VAL A 27 0.04 -0.46 12.16
N ASN A 28 -0.58 -0.39 13.34
CA ASN A 28 0.15 -0.31 14.60
C ASN A 28 0.17 -1.66 15.33
N SER A 29 0.88 -1.70 16.45
CA SER A 29 1.00 -2.91 17.27
C SER A 29 -0.32 -3.38 17.90
N LYS A 30 -1.32 -2.50 17.95
CA LYS A 30 -2.64 -2.81 18.48
C LYS A 30 -3.60 -3.36 17.42
N GLY A 31 -3.18 -3.35 16.16
CA GLY A 31 -4.02 -3.78 15.06
C GLY A 31 -4.87 -2.68 14.43
N ASP A 32 -4.74 -1.44 14.90
CA ASP A 32 -5.39 -0.31 14.23
C ASP A 32 -4.77 -0.11 12.86
N GLN A 33 -5.60 0.18 11.86
CA GLN A 33 -5.17 0.32 10.48
C GLN A 33 -5.70 1.60 9.86
N TYR A 34 -4.94 2.12 8.91
CA TYR A 34 -5.35 3.22 8.06
C TYR A 34 -4.80 2.99 6.67
N GLY A 35 -5.60 3.27 5.67
CA GLY A 35 -5.16 3.20 4.28
C GLY A 35 -5.80 4.29 3.45
N CYS A 36 -5.06 4.74 2.44
CA CYS A 36 -5.59 5.59 1.38
C CYS A 36 -4.94 5.18 0.06
N GLY A 37 -5.61 5.43 -1.02
CA GLY A 37 -5.08 5.04 -2.31
C GLY A 37 -6.08 5.20 -3.43
N THR A 38 -5.67 4.74 -4.61
CA THR A 38 -6.40 4.98 -5.84
C THR A 38 -7.07 3.73 -6.41
N TYR A 39 -6.97 2.58 -5.73
CA TYR A 39 -7.66 1.37 -6.14
C TYR A 39 -9.18 1.58 -6.12
N ASP A 40 -9.87 1.00 -7.09
CA ASP A 40 -11.33 1.04 -7.10
C ASP A 40 -11.91 0.35 -5.87
N LEU A 41 -13.01 0.90 -5.36
CA LEU A 41 -13.70 0.35 -4.20
C LEU A 41 -14.14 -1.11 -4.44
N GLU A 42 -14.52 -1.44 -5.67
CA GLU A 42 -14.86 -2.82 -6.05
C GLU A 42 -13.71 -3.79 -5.76
N TRP A 43 -12.48 -3.42 -6.14
CA TRP A 43 -11.30 -4.24 -5.86
C TRP A 43 -11.02 -4.34 -4.35
N VAL A 44 -11.11 -3.24 -3.63
CA VAL A 44 -10.88 -3.20 -2.18
C VAL A 44 -11.87 -4.14 -1.48
N ASN A 45 -13.14 -4.08 -1.82
CA ASN A 45 -14.18 -4.95 -1.26
C ASN A 45 -13.91 -6.42 -1.62
N ARG A 46 -13.53 -6.70 -2.84
CA ARG A 46 -13.21 -8.04 -3.30
C ARG A 46 -11.99 -8.62 -2.56
N TYR A 47 -10.98 -7.81 -2.35
CA TYR A 47 -9.77 -8.18 -1.60
C TYR A 47 -10.15 -8.66 -0.20
N VAL A 48 -11.01 -7.93 0.49
CA VAL A 48 -11.49 -8.29 1.84
C VAL A 48 -12.37 -9.55 1.79
N GLU A 49 -13.33 -9.61 0.90
CA GLU A 49 -14.25 -10.75 0.76
C GLU A 49 -13.53 -12.05 0.46
N LYS A 50 -12.56 -12.02 -0.41
CA LYS A 50 -11.77 -13.19 -0.80
C LYS A 50 -10.70 -13.59 0.22
N GLY A 51 -10.48 -12.76 1.24
CA GLY A 51 -9.44 -13.02 2.24
C GLY A 51 -8.03 -12.98 1.65
N TYR A 52 -7.80 -12.13 0.67
CA TYR A 52 -6.51 -12.05 -0.04
C TYR A 52 -5.33 -11.65 0.84
N LEU A 53 -5.59 -11.00 1.96
CA LEU A 53 -4.53 -10.66 2.93
C LEU A 53 -3.69 -11.87 3.34
N ARG A 54 -4.30 -13.06 3.36
CA ARG A 54 -3.63 -14.31 3.76
C ARG A 54 -2.71 -14.89 2.69
N VAL A 55 -2.92 -14.50 1.44
CA VAL A 55 -2.21 -15.09 0.29
C VAL A 55 -1.40 -14.06 -0.48
N ASP A 56 -1.50 -12.79 -0.13
CA ASP A 56 -0.83 -11.69 -0.83
C ASP A 56 0.66 -11.65 -0.50
N PRO A 57 1.53 -12.00 -1.46
CA PRO A 57 2.98 -11.98 -1.22
C PRO A 57 3.54 -10.58 -0.96
N VAL A 58 2.85 -9.53 -1.36
CA VAL A 58 3.30 -8.15 -1.15
C VAL A 58 3.35 -7.81 0.34
N ILE A 59 2.31 -8.20 1.07
CA ILE A 59 2.24 -7.95 2.52
C ILE A 59 3.36 -8.69 3.24
N VAL A 60 3.49 -9.99 3.01
CA VAL A 60 4.54 -10.81 3.64
C VAL A 60 5.93 -10.31 3.22
N GLY A 61 6.09 -9.98 1.94
CA GLY A 61 7.35 -9.48 1.42
C GLY A 61 7.79 -8.18 2.06
N CYS A 62 6.87 -7.26 2.29
CA CYS A 62 7.16 -5.98 2.95
C CYS A 62 7.51 -6.17 4.42
N PHE A 63 6.83 -7.08 5.13
CA PHE A 63 7.15 -7.36 6.53
C PHE A 63 8.57 -7.90 6.72
N GLN A 64 9.09 -8.60 5.73
CA GLN A 64 10.40 -9.23 5.80
C GLN A 64 11.55 -8.34 5.32
N ARG A 65 11.26 -7.14 4.83
CA ARG A 65 12.25 -6.28 4.17
C ARG A 65 12.27 -4.88 4.74
N PHE A 66 13.41 -4.22 4.56
CA PHE A 66 13.60 -2.80 4.87
C PHE A 66 13.74 -1.96 3.59
N HIS A 67 14.02 -2.61 2.47
CA HIS A 67 14.27 -1.95 1.19
C HIS A 67 13.06 -2.06 0.28
N PRO A 68 12.90 -1.13 -0.66
CA PRO A 68 11.89 -1.27 -1.69
C PRO A 68 12.01 -2.60 -2.42
N VAL A 69 10.88 -3.16 -2.81
CA VAL A 69 10.83 -4.44 -3.50
C VAL A 69 9.94 -4.34 -4.74
N ASP A 70 10.49 -4.78 -5.87
CA ASP A 70 9.70 -5.03 -7.06
C ASP A 70 8.89 -6.32 -6.86
N TRP A 71 7.61 -6.29 -7.21
CA TRP A 71 6.73 -7.44 -6.99
C TRP A 71 7.21 -8.71 -7.69
N LYS A 72 7.92 -8.59 -8.80
CA LYS A 72 8.48 -9.75 -9.51
C LYS A 72 9.49 -10.54 -8.68
N ARG A 73 10.06 -9.92 -7.65
CA ARG A 73 11.03 -10.56 -6.77
C ARG A 73 10.39 -11.26 -5.56
N LEU A 74 9.08 -11.17 -5.45
CA LEU A 74 8.33 -11.85 -4.39
C LEU A 74 8.00 -13.29 -4.81
N ASP A 75 7.59 -14.09 -3.84
CA ASP A 75 7.25 -15.50 -4.10
C ASP A 75 5.80 -15.62 -4.57
N TRP A 76 5.62 -15.81 -5.87
CA TRP A 76 4.34 -16.05 -6.52
C TRP A 76 4.14 -17.51 -6.91
N SER A 77 4.91 -18.43 -6.32
CA SER A 77 4.92 -19.84 -6.72
C SER A 77 3.67 -20.62 -6.34
N SER A 78 2.96 -20.20 -5.28
CA SER A 78 1.74 -20.88 -4.88
C SER A 78 0.60 -20.67 -5.87
N LYS A 79 -0.28 -21.66 -5.96
CA LYS A 79 -1.48 -21.55 -6.79
C LYS A 79 -2.36 -20.37 -6.36
N ALA A 80 -2.51 -20.19 -5.05
CA ALA A 80 -3.31 -19.09 -4.48
C ALA A 80 -2.73 -17.71 -4.82
N ALA A 81 -1.40 -17.55 -4.72
CA ALA A 81 -0.74 -16.29 -5.07
C ALA A 81 -0.90 -15.96 -6.56
N ARG A 82 -0.75 -16.94 -7.43
CA ARG A 82 -0.94 -16.75 -8.88
C ARG A 82 -2.38 -16.38 -9.22
N ALA A 83 -3.35 -17.03 -8.58
CA ALA A 83 -4.76 -16.72 -8.78
C ALA A 83 -5.08 -15.30 -8.30
N PHE A 84 -4.53 -14.89 -7.17
CA PHE A 84 -4.64 -13.53 -6.66
C PHE A 84 -4.09 -12.51 -7.66
N MET A 85 -2.89 -12.73 -8.21
CA MET A 85 -2.28 -11.83 -9.18
C MET A 85 -3.13 -11.71 -10.44
N GLN A 86 -3.65 -12.81 -10.97
CA GLN A 86 -4.52 -12.79 -12.15
C GLN A 86 -5.80 -11.99 -11.89
N ASP A 87 -6.38 -12.16 -10.73
CA ASP A 87 -7.58 -11.42 -10.34
C ASP A 87 -7.31 -9.92 -10.18
N ALA A 88 -6.18 -9.58 -9.56
CA ALA A 88 -5.75 -8.18 -9.43
C ALA A 88 -5.56 -7.51 -10.80
N ILE A 89 -4.89 -8.18 -11.72
CA ILE A 89 -4.68 -7.66 -13.09
C ILE A 89 -6.02 -7.48 -13.80
N ALA A 90 -6.94 -8.44 -13.66
CA ALA A 90 -8.28 -8.36 -14.25
C ALA A 90 -9.10 -7.18 -13.72
N HIS A 91 -8.79 -6.71 -12.51
CA HIS A 91 -9.44 -5.55 -11.89
C HIS A 91 -8.64 -4.25 -12.03
N GLY A 92 -7.70 -4.20 -12.94
CA GLY A 92 -7.00 -2.97 -13.29
C GLY A 92 -5.86 -2.56 -12.35
N ILE A 93 -5.37 -3.49 -11.51
CA ILE A 93 -4.28 -3.18 -10.61
C ILE A 93 -2.95 -3.00 -11.35
N GLY A 94 -2.82 -3.62 -12.53
CA GLY A 94 -1.61 -3.56 -13.33
C GLY A 94 -0.73 -4.80 -13.14
N ASN A 95 0.18 -5.00 -14.10
CA ASN A 95 1.09 -6.14 -14.11
C ASN A 95 2.43 -5.87 -13.43
N GLN A 96 2.69 -4.62 -13.04
CA GLN A 96 3.91 -4.20 -12.37
C GLN A 96 3.58 -3.61 -11.01
N GLY A 97 4.45 -3.82 -10.05
CA GLY A 97 4.29 -3.21 -8.74
C GLY A 97 5.62 -3.01 -8.02
N TYR A 98 5.64 -2.03 -7.15
CA TYR A 98 6.81 -1.64 -6.37
C TYR A 98 6.33 -1.19 -5.00
N SER A 99 6.84 -1.81 -3.95
CA SER A 99 6.40 -1.52 -2.59
C SER A 99 7.57 -1.10 -1.72
N ILE A 100 7.36 -0.06 -0.93
CA ILE A 100 8.36 0.52 -0.03
C ILE A 100 7.90 0.27 1.40
N PRO A 101 8.56 -0.65 2.14
CA PRO A 101 8.23 -0.87 3.53
C PRO A 101 8.73 0.28 4.39
N ILE A 102 7.95 0.66 5.39
CA ILE A 102 8.25 1.76 6.30
C ILE A 102 8.05 1.25 7.72
N ARG A 103 9.08 1.33 8.52
CA ARG A 103 8.99 0.94 9.93
C ARG A 103 9.02 2.17 10.80
N GLY A 104 8.08 2.22 11.74
CA GLY A 104 7.98 3.29 12.70
C GLY A 104 8.26 2.82 14.11
N PRO A 105 8.24 3.73 15.07
CA PRO A 105 8.42 3.40 16.47
C PRO A 105 7.24 2.59 17.02
N ASN A 106 7.45 1.87 18.11
CA ASN A 106 6.41 1.13 18.84
C ASN A 106 5.69 0.05 18.00
N GLY A 107 6.43 -0.61 17.11
CA GLY A 107 5.88 -1.68 16.30
C GLY A 107 4.99 -1.21 15.13
N GLN A 108 5.02 0.07 14.83
CA GLN A 108 4.30 0.60 13.68
C GLN A 108 4.93 0.10 12.38
N PHE A 109 4.09 -0.22 11.43
CA PHE A 109 4.50 -0.66 10.11
C PHE A 109 3.61 -0.02 9.06
N ALA A 110 4.20 0.40 7.97
CA ALA A 110 3.47 0.90 6.82
C ALA A 110 4.15 0.44 5.53
N HIS A 111 3.42 0.49 4.44
CA HIS A 111 4.00 0.35 3.12
C HIS A 111 3.37 1.35 2.17
N PHE A 112 4.18 1.82 1.25
CA PHE A 112 3.78 2.72 0.17
C PHE A 112 3.99 1.95 -1.14
N THR A 113 2.96 1.84 -1.95
CA THR A 113 2.96 0.94 -3.10
C THR A 113 2.54 1.68 -4.36
N LEU A 114 3.21 1.36 -5.46
CA LEU A 114 2.83 1.79 -6.80
C LEU A 114 2.54 0.57 -7.64
N SER A 115 1.55 0.68 -8.52
CA SER A 115 1.29 -0.33 -9.54
C SER A 115 0.99 0.31 -10.88
N HIS A 116 1.34 -0.38 -11.97
CA HIS A 116 1.21 0.15 -13.31
C HIS A 116 1.17 -0.99 -14.32
N ASN A 117 0.53 -0.73 -15.44
CA ASN A 117 0.49 -1.69 -16.55
C ASN A 117 1.45 -1.25 -17.63
N CYS A 118 2.60 -1.91 -17.74
CA CYS A 118 3.62 -1.61 -18.74
C CYS A 118 4.57 -2.80 -18.91
N SER A 119 5.53 -2.69 -19.87
CA SER A 119 6.55 -3.71 -20.07
C SER A 119 7.53 -3.78 -18.90
N ASP A 120 8.22 -4.90 -18.76
CA ASP A 120 9.25 -5.08 -17.74
C ASP A 120 10.39 -4.06 -17.92
N GLU A 121 10.77 -3.78 -19.15
CA GLU A 121 11.82 -2.81 -19.46
C GLU A 121 11.43 -1.40 -19.04
N ASP A 122 10.24 -0.97 -19.39
CA ASP A 122 9.75 0.36 -19.02
C ASP A 122 9.63 0.50 -17.51
N TRP A 123 9.18 -0.54 -16.83
CA TRP A 123 9.07 -0.54 -15.37
C TRP A 123 10.44 -0.45 -14.70
N GLN A 124 11.42 -1.17 -15.22
CA GLN A 124 12.79 -1.12 -14.71
C GLN A 124 13.38 0.28 -14.85
N VAL A 125 13.20 0.91 -16.00
CA VAL A 125 13.65 2.29 -16.23
C VAL A 125 12.97 3.25 -15.25
N PHE A 126 11.67 3.12 -15.08
CA PHE A 126 10.89 3.95 -14.16
C PHE A 126 11.37 3.80 -12.72
N THR A 127 11.49 2.59 -12.21
CA THR A 127 11.89 2.35 -10.83
C THR A 127 13.34 2.77 -10.56
N ASP A 128 14.24 2.54 -11.49
CA ASP A 128 15.63 2.99 -11.37
C ASP A 128 15.72 4.52 -11.30
N LYS A 129 14.96 5.19 -12.15
CA LYS A 129 14.94 6.66 -12.21
C LYS A 129 14.37 7.28 -10.94
N HIS A 130 13.30 6.71 -10.40
CA HIS A 130 12.50 7.34 -9.34
C HIS A 130 12.71 6.74 -7.95
N ARG A 131 13.52 5.70 -7.82
CA ARG A 131 13.70 4.97 -6.55
C ARG A 131 14.00 5.89 -5.37
N ARG A 132 14.95 6.79 -5.55
CA ARG A 132 15.37 7.72 -4.48
C ARG A 132 14.25 8.65 -4.06
N ASP A 133 13.58 9.26 -5.02
CA ASP A 133 12.47 10.17 -4.77
C ASP A 133 11.28 9.44 -4.14
N LEU A 134 11.00 8.23 -4.59
CA LEU A 134 9.89 7.43 -4.06
C LEU A 134 10.12 7.05 -2.61
N ILE A 135 11.36 6.71 -2.23
CA ILE A 135 11.69 6.41 -0.84
C ILE A 135 11.46 7.63 0.05
N LEU A 136 11.93 8.81 -0.39
CA LEU A 136 11.73 10.06 0.34
C LEU A 136 10.25 10.41 0.47
N ILE A 137 9.51 10.29 -0.62
CA ILE A 137 8.06 10.56 -0.65
C ILE A 137 7.33 9.61 0.29
N ALA A 138 7.65 8.32 0.23
CA ALA A 138 7.01 7.31 1.08
C ALA A 138 7.18 7.63 2.56
N HIS A 139 8.40 7.99 2.98
CA HIS A 139 8.67 8.34 4.38
C HIS A 139 8.04 9.66 4.78
N SER A 140 8.06 10.67 3.90
CA SER A 140 7.40 11.96 4.16
C SER A 140 5.88 11.79 4.26
N PHE A 141 5.30 10.97 3.39
CA PHE A 141 3.87 10.66 3.43
C PHE A 141 3.50 9.97 4.74
N ASN A 142 4.29 8.99 5.15
CA ASN A 142 4.10 8.28 6.42
C ASN A 142 4.17 9.25 7.61
N GLN A 143 5.11 10.17 7.62
CA GLN A 143 5.24 11.16 8.68
C GLN A 143 3.98 12.02 8.77
N LYS A 144 3.46 12.49 7.64
CA LYS A 144 2.22 13.25 7.59
C LYS A 144 1.03 12.40 8.07
N ALA A 145 0.95 11.16 7.63
CA ALA A 145 -0.12 10.25 8.06
C ALA A 145 -0.12 10.04 9.57
N LEU A 146 1.06 9.89 10.18
CA LEU A 146 1.17 9.72 11.62
C LEU A 146 0.69 10.95 12.40
N GLU A 147 0.80 12.16 11.84
CA GLU A 147 0.28 13.38 12.47
C GLU A 147 -1.25 13.36 12.60
N PHE A 148 -1.94 12.66 11.71
CA PHE A 148 -3.40 12.58 11.68
C PHE A 148 -3.96 11.26 12.21
N GLN A 149 -3.08 10.35 12.67
CA GLN A 149 -3.55 9.03 13.12
C GLN A 149 -4.22 9.10 14.50
N PRO A 150 -5.29 8.29 14.69
CA PRO A 150 -5.98 8.22 15.97
C PRO A 150 -5.07 7.83 17.14
N GLY A 151 -4.01 7.08 16.91
CA GLY A 151 -3.12 6.61 17.97
C GLY A 151 -2.24 7.66 18.62
N ARG A 152 -2.22 8.91 18.14
CA ARG A 152 -1.41 9.98 18.75
C ARG A 152 -2.01 10.55 20.02
N THR A 153 -3.34 10.48 20.16
CA THR A 153 -4.02 10.88 21.38
C THR A 153 -4.88 9.73 21.89
N PRO A 154 -5.01 9.58 23.20
CA PRO A 154 -5.84 8.50 23.74
C PRO A 154 -7.29 8.52 23.27
N GLU A 155 -7.83 9.69 23.05
CA GLU A 155 -9.22 9.85 22.59
C GLU A 155 -9.36 9.39 21.14
N ALA A 156 -8.40 9.72 20.31
CA ALA A 156 -8.42 9.37 18.90
C ALA A 156 -8.29 7.86 18.68
N SER A 157 -7.52 7.16 19.52
CA SER A 157 -7.34 5.71 19.38
C SER A 157 -8.62 4.90 19.60
N GLN A 158 -9.64 5.52 20.19
CA GLN A 158 -10.93 4.87 20.43
C GLN A 158 -11.94 5.10 19.29
N SER A 159 -11.60 5.88 18.30
CA SER A 159 -12.53 6.31 17.27
C SER A 159 -12.82 5.28 16.19
N LEU A 160 -11.96 4.29 16.02
CA LEU A 160 -12.11 3.26 14.99
C LEU A 160 -12.80 2.02 15.53
N SER A 161 -13.93 1.66 14.92
CA SER A 161 -14.60 0.39 15.19
C SER A 161 -13.87 -0.74 14.45
N PRO A 162 -14.04 -2.02 14.90
CA PRO A 162 -13.48 -3.16 14.16
C PRO A 162 -13.91 -3.21 12.70
N ARG A 163 -15.12 -2.74 12.42
CA ARG A 163 -15.68 -2.70 11.07
C ARG A 163 -14.97 -1.67 10.19
N GLU A 164 -14.63 -0.52 10.74
CA GLU A 164 -13.86 0.50 10.04
C GLU A 164 -12.44 0.03 9.76
N ILE A 165 -11.83 -0.67 10.71
CA ILE A 165 -10.51 -1.28 10.53
C ILE A 165 -10.54 -2.30 9.39
N GLU A 166 -11.53 -3.17 9.33
CA GLU A 166 -11.71 -4.14 8.26
C GLU A 166 -11.85 -3.46 6.89
N ALA A 167 -12.61 -2.39 6.81
CA ALA A 167 -12.82 -1.65 5.57
C ALA A 167 -11.53 -0.97 5.07
N MET A 168 -10.61 -0.66 5.97
CA MET A 168 -9.33 -0.01 5.64
C MET A 168 -8.21 -1.00 5.33
N THR A 169 -8.42 -2.30 5.59
CA THR A 169 -7.45 -3.35 5.29
C THR A 169 -7.50 -3.70 3.81
N LEU A 170 -6.41 -3.48 3.12
CA LEU A 170 -6.29 -3.74 1.68
C LEU A 170 -5.61 -5.05 1.37
#